data_643ee7cab5c319d8fb0eb325f1ad006b
#
_entry.id   643ee7cab5c319d8fb0eb325f1ad006b
#
_cell.length_a   1.000
_cell.length_b   1.000
_cell.length_c   1.000
_cell.angle_alpha   90.00
_cell.angle_beta   90.00
_cell.angle_gamma   90.00
#
_symmetry.space_group_name_H-M   'P 1'
#
loop_
_entity.id
_entity.type
_entity.pdbx_description
1 polymer ?
#
loop_
_entity_poly.entity_id
_entity_poly.type
_entity_poly.pdbx_seq_one_letter_code
_entity_poly.pdbx_strand_id
1 'polypeptide(L)'
;MHQGSPHLYSGDNIGTGIITDRDGLLLADLNGQRSYAPSQALRISTVHWIGDRYGYVSAPAPATYAKEMAGFDPLTGLYSYSGNGQLQMTLSAHLQMEALEAMGDYKGTLAVYNYKTGEILCAVSTPGFDPDAMPDVESDPTGKYEGVYMNRFLQSVYIPGSIFKVVTAAAALEELPGIRQMTYTCTGTHSYGVDAVTCEYAHGTVSFEDAMTQSCNCAFAQIMDELGAEKLCAYVKKYQLTEPVRFDGVTTAAGNFQQAPSRVEAAWSGIGQYTDQVNPCRYMTFMGAIANGGVATLPHVVRQVTSGSKVTYMAQATTTQRIMPQEVADTLQEMMRRNVTVKYGADNFPGMTVCAKSGTGQVGGDKKSNAMFSGFVTDEEYPLAFIVTVENAGYGRLVCVPILADVLAACKTVLDAE
;
A
#
# COMPACT_ATOMS: atom_id res chain seq x y z
N MET A 1 1.63 23.24 19.46
CA MET A 1 2.88 22.51 19.74
C MET A 1 3.65 22.34 18.44
N HIS A 2 4.97 22.39 18.47
CA HIS A 2 5.77 22.26 17.24
C HIS A 2 5.95 20.76 16.95
N GLN A 3 5.95 20.37 15.67
CA GLN A 3 6.37 19.04 15.23
C GLN A 3 7.79 18.79 15.78
N GLY A 4 8.00 17.70 16.50
CA GLY A 4 9.27 17.44 17.21
C GLY A 4 9.35 18.01 18.64
N SER A 5 8.23 18.52 19.19
CA SER A 5 8.20 18.91 20.60
C SER A 5 8.41 17.67 21.49
N PRO A 6 9.36 17.68 22.44
CA PRO A 6 9.59 16.57 23.36
C PRO A 6 8.33 16.19 24.15
N HIS A 7 7.37 17.09 24.31
CA HIS A 7 6.10 16.82 24.98
C HIS A 7 5.16 15.88 24.20
N LEU A 8 5.40 15.65 22.90
CA LEU A 8 4.65 14.67 22.11
C LEU A 8 5.23 13.25 22.23
N TYR A 9 6.51 13.13 22.59
CA TYR A 9 7.26 11.87 22.55
C TYR A 9 7.86 11.48 23.89
N SER A 10 7.99 12.42 24.84
CA SER A 10 8.52 12.12 26.19
C SER A 10 7.41 11.63 27.13
N GLY A 11 7.81 10.88 28.15
CA GLY A 11 6.89 10.37 29.18
C GLY A 11 6.10 11.44 29.94
N ASP A 12 6.50 12.71 29.86
CA ASP A 12 5.87 13.85 30.53
C ASP A 12 4.99 14.66 29.57
N ASN A 13 3.99 14.02 28.98
CA ASN A 13 3.03 14.70 28.12
C ASN A 13 2.21 15.74 28.89
N ILE A 14 2.02 16.91 28.29
CA ILE A 14 1.18 17.98 28.83
C ILE A 14 -0.33 17.75 28.56
N GLY A 15 -0.78 16.51 28.48
CA GLY A 15 -2.19 16.19 28.35
C GLY A 15 -2.80 16.66 27.02
N THR A 16 -2.41 16.04 25.91
CA THR A 16 -2.99 16.34 24.59
C THR A 16 -4.27 15.56 24.33
N GLY A 17 -4.53 14.47 25.05
CA GLY A 17 -5.74 13.65 24.89
C GLY A 17 -5.42 12.20 24.55
N ILE A 18 -6.35 11.54 23.87
CA ILE A 18 -6.28 10.11 23.52
C ILE A 18 -6.28 9.89 22.02
N ILE A 19 -5.76 8.75 21.60
CA ILE A 19 -5.87 8.25 20.23
C ILE A 19 -6.75 7.00 20.27
N THR A 20 -7.77 6.96 19.42
CA THR A 20 -8.67 5.82 19.28
C THR A 20 -8.65 5.27 17.86
N ASP A 21 -9.08 4.03 17.71
CA ASP A 21 -9.41 3.45 16.40
C ASP A 21 -10.71 4.06 15.85
N ARG A 22 -11.20 3.54 14.71
CA ARG A 22 -12.42 4.01 14.04
C ARG A 22 -13.70 3.82 14.86
N ASP A 23 -13.70 2.86 15.80
CA ASP A 23 -14.85 2.49 16.62
C ASP A 23 -14.78 3.07 18.05
N GLY A 24 -13.73 3.86 18.32
CA GLY A 24 -13.52 4.51 19.61
C GLY A 24 -12.74 3.68 20.62
N LEU A 25 -12.16 2.52 20.21
CA LEU A 25 -11.30 1.73 21.08
C LEU A 25 -9.96 2.46 21.30
N LEU A 26 -9.52 2.55 22.56
CA LEU A 26 -8.29 3.23 22.94
C LEU A 26 -7.06 2.55 22.33
N LEU A 27 -6.26 3.31 21.58
CA LEU A 27 -4.96 2.91 21.06
C LEU A 27 -3.81 3.46 21.92
N ALA A 28 -3.90 4.73 22.31
CA ALA A 28 -2.93 5.37 23.20
C ALA A 28 -3.58 6.50 24.00
N ASP A 29 -3.13 6.68 25.24
CA ASP A 29 -3.41 7.85 26.08
C ASP A 29 -2.13 8.70 26.16
N LEU A 30 -2.26 9.95 25.72
CA LEU A 30 -1.17 10.94 25.70
C LEU A 30 -1.24 11.91 26.87
N ASN A 31 -2.15 11.67 27.83
CA ASN A 31 -2.29 12.48 29.03
C ASN A 31 -1.31 12.01 30.11
N GLY A 32 -0.53 12.93 30.65
CA GLY A 32 0.51 12.58 31.62
C GLY A 32 1.55 11.63 31.04
N GLN A 33 1.82 10.51 31.74
CA GLN A 33 2.72 9.49 31.19
C GLN A 33 2.00 8.71 30.09
N ARG A 34 2.60 8.71 28.90
CA ARG A 34 2.06 8.01 27.73
C ARG A 34 1.86 6.52 28.01
N SER A 35 0.67 6.04 27.75
CA SER A 35 0.29 4.63 27.83
C SER A 35 -0.39 4.15 26.57
N TYR A 36 -0.48 2.85 26.39
CA TYR A 36 -1.00 2.21 25.17
C TYR A 36 -2.13 1.23 25.49
N ALA A 37 -2.77 0.73 24.46
CA ALA A 37 -3.83 -0.28 24.56
C ALA A 37 -3.37 -1.50 25.40
N PRO A 38 -4.28 -2.14 26.18
CA PRO A 38 -3.94 -3.31 26.97
C PRO A 38 -3.46 -4.52 26.15
N SER A 39 -4.01 -4.72 24.94
CA SER A 39 -3.64 -5.82 24.04
C SER A 39 -2.24 -5.61 23.46
N GLN A 40 -1.34 -6.57 23.67
CA GLN A 40 0.00 -6.54 23.10
C GLN A 40 -0.05 -6.59 21.55
N ALA A 41 -0.89 -7.44 20.97
CA ALA A 41 -1.05 -7.54 19.52
C ALA A 41 -1.50 -6.21 18.92
N LEU A 42 -2.43 -5.50 19.58
CA LEU A 42 -2.87 -4.19 19.15
C LEU A 42 -1.76 -3.14 19.25
N ARG A 43 -0.98 -3.15 20.34
CA ARG A 43 0.17 -2.25 20.47
C ARG A 43 1.19 -2.46 19.35
N ILE A 44 1.55 -3.72 19.06
CA ILE A 44 2.51 -4.08 18.01
C ILE A 44 1.97 -3.68 16.63
N SER A 45 0.70 -3.94 16.34
CA SER A 45 0.10 -3.67 15.01
C SER A 45 -0.08 -2.18 14.73
N THR A 46 -0.17 -1.34 15.77
CA THR A 46 -0.46 0.10 15.63
C THR A 46 0.74 1.00 15.89
N VAL A 47 1.87 0.49 16.43
CA VAL A 47 3.02 1.31 16.83
C VAL A 47 3.55 2.22 15.72
N HIS A 48 3.55 1.75 14.47
CA HIS A 48 4.02 2.55 13.33
C HIS A 48 3.09 3.72 12.94
N TRP A 49 1.89 3.78 13.53
CA TRP A 49 0.92 4.84 13.32
C TRP A 49 0.80 5.80 14.51
N ILE A 50 0.90 5.24 15.71
CA ILE A 50 0.73 6.03 16.94
C ILE A 50 2.09 6.46 17.54
N GLY A 51 3.19 5.81 17.15
CA GLY A 51 4.53 6.10 17.65
C GLY A 51 4.84 5.49 19.01
N ASP A 52 6.09 5.60 19.41
CA ASP A 52 6.61 5.16 20.71
C ASP A 52 6.95 6.36 21.61
N ARG A 53 7.25 6.07 22.91
CA ARG A 53 7.57 7.11 23.89
C ARG A 53 8.95 7.74 23.73
N TYR A 54 9.82 7.13 22.93
CA TYR A 54 11.19 7.58 22.72
C TYR A 54 11.39 8.31 21.39
N GLY A 55 10.38 8.22 20.49
CA GLY A 55 10.41 8.88 19.19
C GLY A 55 11.21 8.14 18.11
N TYR A 56 11.48 6.84 18.29
CA TYR A 56 12.11 6.01 17.24
C TYR A 56 11.21 5.85 16.02
N VAL A 57 9.90 5.74 16.27
CA VAL A 57 8.90 5.70 15.19
C VAL A 57 8.33 7.08 14.96
N SER A 58 8.47 7.59 13.75
CA SER A 58 7.83 8.82 13.34
C SER A 58 6.33 8.56 13.14
N ALA A 59 5.50 9.17 14.00
CA ALA A 59 4.04 9.13 13.91
C ALA A 59 3.51 10.55 13.59
N PRO A 60 3.53 10.96 12.32
CA PRO A 60 3.25 12.35 11.95
C PRO A 60 1.80 12.77 12.18
N ALA A 61 0.82 11.86 12.12
CA ALA A 61 -0.59 12.21 12.31
C ALA A 61 -0.88 12.77 13.72
N PRO A 62 -0.52 12.09 14.83
CA PRO A 62 -0.67 12.67 16.17
C PRO A 62 0.04 14.02 16.36
N ALA A 63 1.25 14.15 15.77
CA ALA A 63 2.00 15.40 15.84
C ALA A 63 1.33 16.55 15.06
N THR A 64 0.78 16.24 13.89
CA THR A 64 0.10 17.20 13.00
C THR A 64 -1.13 17.78 13.67
N TYR A 65 -1.94 16.95 14.31
CA TYR A 65 -3.20 17.34 14.94
C TYR A 65 -3.11 17.68 16.45
N ALA A 66 -1.90 17.79 16.97
CA ALA A 66 -1.71 18.10 18.40
C ALA A 66 -2.37 19.43 18.85
N LYS A 67 -2.45 20.43 17.97
CA LYS A 67 -3.14 21.70 18.24
C LYS A 67 -4.64 21.54 18.33
N GLU A 68 -5.19 20.79 17.39
CA GLU A 68 -6.61 20.47 17.30
C GLU A 68 -7.08 19.69 18.52
N MET A 69 -6.27 18.71 18.97
CA MET A 69 -6.51 17.95 20.21
C MET A 69 -6.43 18.84 21.45
N ALA A 70 -5.43 19.71 21.54
CA ALA A 70 -5.27 20.63 22.66
C ALA A 70 -6.31 21.77 22.68
N GLY A 71 -7.07 21.96 21.59
CA GLY A 71 -8.04 23.04 21.47
C GLY A 71 -7.41 24.43 21.43
N PHE A 72 -6.27 24.59 20.74
CA PHE A 72 -5.58 25.88 20.60
C PHE A 72 -6.26 26.76 19.57
N ASP A 73 -6.66 27.95 20.00
CA ASP A 73 -7.14 29.01 19.12
C ASP A 73 -6.11 30.15 19.09
N PRO A 74 -5.66 30.60 17.89
CA PRO A 74 -4.64 31.65 17.76
C PRO A 74 -5.05 33.02 18.34
N LEU A 75 -6.35 33.31 18.45
CA LEU A 75 -6.87 34.60 18.92
C LEU A 75 -7.17 34.58 20.41
N THR A 76 -7.65 33.48 20.95
CA THR A 76 -8.12 33.37 22.34
C THR A 76 -7.22 32.52 23.23
N GLY A 77 -6.24 31.85 22.65
CA GLY A 77 -5.30 30.95 23.34
C GLY A 77 -5.85 29.52 23.49
N LEU A 78 -5.34 28.77 24.47
CA LEU A 78 -5.78 27.43 24.75
C LEU A 78 -7.17 27.42 25.38
N TYR A 79 -8.13 26.72 24.76
CA TYR A 79 -9.48 26.55 25.31
C TYR A 79 -9.52 25.63 26.52
N SER A 80 -8.63 24.68 26.60
CA SER A 80 -8.61 23.69 27.67
C SER A 80 -7.32 22.92 27.69
N TYR A 81 -6.58 22.99 28.79
CA TYR A 81 -5.55 22.01 29.15
C TYR A 81 -6.18 20.79 29.84
N SER A 82 -7.41 20.44 29.49
CA SER A 82 -8.19 19.43 30.21
C SER A 82 -7.85 17.99 29.84
N GLY A 83 -6.95 17.77 28.88
CA GLY A 83 -6.66 16.43 28.37
C GLY A 83 -7.82 15.75 27.65
N ASN A 84 -8.83 16.52 27.24
CA ASN A 84 -10.05 16.01 26.60
C ASN A 84 -9.98 15.99 25.07
N GLY A 85 -8.78 16.08 24.50
CA GLY A 85 -8.58 15.89 23.06
C GLY A 85 -8.74 14.43 22.67
N GLN A 86 -9.32 14.18 21.51
CA GLN A 86 -9.39 12.83 20.93
C GLN A 86 -9.05 12.90 19.45
N LEU A 87 -8.10 12.08 19.02
CA LEU A 87 -7.80 11.79 17.63
C LEU A 87 -8.37 10.41 17.31
N GLN A 88 -9.42 10.36 16.50
CA GLN A 88 -10.01 9.12 16.02
C GLN A 88 -9.37 8.77 14.68
N MET A 89 -8.74 7.60 14.61
CA MET A 89 -8.14 7.09 13.38
C MET A 89 -9.20 6.40 12.50
N THR A 90 -8.86 6.17 11.23
CA THR A 90 -9.66 5.34 10.32
C THR A 90 -9.35 3.85 10.48
N LEU A 91 -8.23 3.52 11.13
CA LEU A 91 -7.80 2.14 11.37
C LEU A 91 -8.80 1.40 12.25
N SER A 92 -9.13 0.16 11.90
CA SER A 92 -9.84 -0.78 12.76
C SER A 92 -8.83 -1.58 13.59
N ALA A 93 -8.98 -1.56 14.90
CA ALA A 93 -8.14 -2.33 15.81
C ALA A 93 -8.20 -3.83 15.52
N HIS A 94 -9.39 -4.34 15.19
CA HIS A 94 -9.57 -5.73 14.79
C HIS A 94 -8.78 -6.06 13.52
N LEU A 95 -8.95 -5.28 12.45
CA LEU A 95 -8.24 -5.51 11.18
C LEU A 95 -6.72 -5.33 11.29
N GLN A 96 -6.26 -4.44 12.18
CA GLN A 96 -4.82 -4.28 12.46
C GLN A 96 -4.24 -5.56 13.10
N MET A 97 -4.94 -6.16 14.05
CA MET A 97 -4.50 -7.41 14.69
C MET A 97 -4.56 -8.59 13.72
N GLU A 98 -5.63 -8.75 12.96
CA GLU A 98 -5.76 -9.77 11.91
C GLU A 98 -4.65 -9.65 10.85
N ALA A 99 -4.37 -8.43 10.39
CA ALA A 99 -3.30 -8.18 9.43
C ALA A 99 -1.90 -8.51 10.02
N LEU A 100 -1.68 -8.22 11.30
CA LEU A 100 -0.43 -8.60 11.99
C LEU A 100 -0.30 -10.12 12.10
N GLU A 101 -1.37 -10.82 12.47
CA GLU A 101 -1.41 -12.28 12.58
C GLU A 101 -1.18 -12.94 11.21
N ALA A 102 -1.87 -12.48 10.17
CA ALA A 102 -1.71 -12.98 8.80
C ALA A 102 -0.28 -12.78 8.26
N MET A 103 0.38 -11.67 8.61
CA MET A 103 1.78 -11.43 8.25
C MET A 103 2.76 -12.31 9.03
N GLY A 104 2.42 -12.77 10.24
CA GLY A 104 3.24 -13.63 11.05
C GLY A 104 4.70 -13.16 11.16
N ASP A 105 5.65 -14.06 10.91
CA ASP A 105 7.09 -13.77 10.95
C ASP A 105 7.67 -13.14 9.67
N TYR A 106 6.84 -12.90 8.66
CA TYR A 106 7.30 -12.26 7.44
C TYR A 106 7.68 -10.79 7.67
N LYS A 107 8.74 -10.33 7.01
CA LYS A 107 9.07 -8.91 6.90
C LYS A 107 8.34 -8.30 5.70
N GLY A 108 7.70 -7.17 5.91
CA GLY A 108 6.97 -6.54 4.82
C GLY A 108 5.89 -5.58 5.28
N THR A 109 4.88 -5.45 4.45
CA THR A 109 3.70 -4.62 4.73
C THR A 109 2.46 -5.16 4.06
N LEU A 110 1.33 -5.00 4.74
CA LEU A 110 -0.01 -5.23 4.20
C LEU A 110 -0.85 -4.00 4.50
N ALA A 111 -1.62 -3.55 3.52
CA ALA A 111 -2.56 -2.46 3.71
C ALA A 111 -3.84 -2.67 2.90
N VAL A 112 -4.96 -2.22 3.48
CA VAL A 112 -6.29 -2.16 2.85
C VAL A 112 -6.89 -0.79 3.12
N TYR A 113 -7.40 -0.15 2.07
CA TYR A 113 -8.13 1.11 2.20
C TYR A 113 -9.41 1.12 1.38
N ASN A 114 -10.37 1.93 1.78
CA ASN A 114 -11.58 2.19 1.04
C ASN A 114 -11.30 3.21 -0.08
N TYR A 115 -11.35 2.79 -1.35
CA TYR A 115 -11.04 3.66 -2.49
C TYR A 115 -12.16 4.68 -2.83
N LYS A 116 -13.29 4.64 -2.14
CA LYS A 116 -14.34 5.67 -2.25
C LYS A 116 -14.16 6.77 -1.23
N THR A 117 -13.89 6.41 0.03
CA THR A 117 -13.76 7.37 1.13
C THR A 117 -12.33 7.85 1.34
N GLY A 118 -11.33 7.03 0.99
CA GLY A 118 -9.91 7.26 1.29
C GLY A 118 -9.47 6.73 2.66
N GLU A 119 -10.37 6.20 3.48
CA GLU A 119 -10.04 5.66 4.80
C GLU A 119 -9.12 4.44 4.71
N ILE A 120 -7.95 4.49 5.36
CA ILE A 120 -7.10 3.32 5.57
C ILE A 120 -7.72 2.48 6.69
N LEU A 121 -8.21 1.28 6.37
CA LEU A 121 -8.86 0.40 7.34
C LEU A 121 -7.85 -0.39 8.16
N CYS A 122 -6.80 -0.88 7.53
CA CYS A 122 -5.62 -1.42 8.18
C CYS A 122 -4.37 -1.18 7.34
N ALA A 123 -3.23 -1.01 8.02
CA ALA A 123 -1.92 -1.00 7.39
C ALA A 123 -0.86 -1.37 8.44
N VAL A 124 -0.29 -2.55 8.29
CA VAL A 124 0.74 -3.07 9.18
C VAL A 124 2.10 -3.08 8.49
N SER A 125 3.14 -2.85 9.28
CA SER A 125 4.54 -2.99 8.89
C SER A 125 5.20 -3.99 9.82
N THR A 126 5.84 -5.02 9.27
CA THR A 126 6.51 -6.07 10.02
C THR A 126 8.01 -6.11 9.71
N PRO A 127 8.87 -6.40 10.70
CA PRO A 127 8.52 -6.64 12.10
C PRO A 127 7.98 -5.39 12.78
N GLY A 128 6.98 -5.57 13.65
CA GLY A 128 6.55 -4.58 14.60
C GLY A 128 7.22 -4.83 15.98
N PHE A 129 6.95 -3.96 16.95
CA PHE A 129 7.42 -4.13 18.32
C PHE A 129 6.40 -3.60 19.33
N ASP A 130 6.50 -4.10 20.56
CA ASP A 130 5.68 -3.59 21.65
C ASP A 130 6.32 -2.30 22.20
N PRO A 131 5.63 -1.14 22.12
CA PRO A 131 6.16 0.13 22.65
C PRO A 131 6.34 0.15 24.16
N ASP A 132 5.76 -0.82 24.91
CA ASP A 132 6.00 -1.01 26.34
C ASP A 132 7.20 -1.94 26.62
N ALA A 133 7.70 -2.67 25.62
CA ALA A 133 8.86 -3.55 25.69
C ALA A 133 9.76 -3.36 24.48
N MET A 134 10.58 -2.30 24.48
CA MET A 134 11.45 -1.93 23.37
C MET A 134 12.40 -3.06 22.97
N PRO A 135 12.57 -3.37 21.68
CA PRO A 135 13.49 -4.40 21.23
C PRO A 135 14.93 -3.95 21.39
N ASP A 136 15.80 -4.87 21.76
CA ASP A 136 17.25 -4.67 21.70
C ASP A 136 17.74 -4.96 20.27
N VAL A 137 17.75 -3.90 19.45
CA VAL A 137 18.12 -3.97 18.03
C VAL A 137 19.64 -4.14 17.86
N GLU A 138 20.43 -3.56 18.77
CA GLU A 138 21.91 -3.59 18.68
C GLU A 138 22.48 -4.99 18.93
N SER A 139 21.83 -5.78 19.79
CA SER A 139 22.23 -7.14 20.14
C SER A 139 21.45 -8.22 19.35
N ASP A 140 20.82 -7.86 18.21
CA ASP A 140 20.06 -8.83 17.40
C ASP A 140 20.95 -9.51 16.33
N PRO A 141 21.52 -10.70 16.59
CA PRO A 141 22.38 -11.40 15.64
C PRO A 141 21.59 -12.05 14.50
N THR A 142 20.25 -12.11 14.63
CA THR A 142 19.37 -12.78 13.66
C THR A 142 18.83 -11.84 12.61
N GLY A 143 18.94 -10.52 12.82
CA GLY A 143 18.31 -9.49 12.01
C GLY A 143 16.78 -9.52 12.11
N LYS A 144 16.21 -10.10 13.17
CA LYS A 144 14.76 -10.14 13.42
C LYS A 144 14.16 -8.74 13.41
N TYR A 145 14.87 -7.78 14.02
CA TYR A 145 14.43 -6.41 14.17
C TYR A 145 14.94 -5.46 13.09
N GLU A 146 15.49 -5.98 11.98
CA GLU A 146 15.92 -5.13 10.85
C GLU A 146 14.77 -4.28 10.31
N GLY A 147 14.93 -2.95 10.38
CA GLY A 147 13.91 -1.99 9.97
C GLY A 147 12.65 -1.95 10.85
N VAL A 148 12.73 -2.38 12.12
CA VAL A 148 11.60 -2.45 13.05
C VAL A 148 10.95 -1.09 13.34
N TYR A 149 11.70 0.00 13.23
CA TYR A 149 11.19 1.36 13.43
C TYR A 149 10.63 2.02 12.15
N MET A 150 10.74 1.33 11.02
CA MET A 150 10.31 1.85 9.73
C MET A 150 8.87 1.43 9.42
N ASN A 151 8.01 2.39 9.11
CA ASN A 151 6.71 2.10 8.51
C ASN A 151 6.91 1.77 7.02
N ARG A 152 7.01 0.48 6.69
CA ARG A 152 7.29 -0.01 5.33
C ARG A 152 6.23 0.41 4.31
N PHE A 153 4.99 0.53 4.74
CA PHE A 153 3.90 1.00 3.87
C PHE A 153 4.15 2.43 3.37
N LEU A 154 4.72 3.27 4.23
CA LEU A 154 4.94 4.69 3.93
C LEU A 154 6.35 4.98 3.42
N GLN A 155 7.37 4.32 3.98
CA GLN A 155 8.77 4.72 3.84
C GLN A 155 9.59 3.80 2.93
N SER A 156 9.10 2.59 2.62
CA SER A 156 9.81 1.68 1.70
C SER A 156 9.45 1.93 0.25
N VAL A 157 10.38 1.51 -0.62
CA VAL A 157 10.16 1.34 -2.06
C VAL A 157 10.65 -0.05 -2.46
N TYR A 158 9.94 -0.68 -3.38
CA TYR A 158 10.21 -2.05 -3.82
C TYR A 158 10.25 -2.16 -5.33
N ILE A 159 11.09 -3.05 -5.85
CA ILE A 159 11.05 -3.47 -7.25
C ILE A 159 9.71 -4.20 -7.45
N PRO A 160 8.80 -3.69 -8.28
CA PRO A 160 7.42 -4.17 -8.34
C PRO A 160 7.28 -5.55 -8.99
N GLY A 161 8.20 -5.92 -9.87
CA GLY A 161 8.05 -7.11 -10.69
C GLY A 161 6.72 -7.07 -11.46
N SER A 162 6.13 -8.22 -11.67
CA SER A 162 4.95 -8.37 -12.55
C SER A 162 3.67 -7.63 -12.12
N ILE A 163 3.59 -7.01 -10.92
CA ILE A 163 2.49 -6.09 -10.67
C ILE A 163 2.55 -4.88 -11.61
N PHE A 164 3.75 -4.45 -12.01
CA PHE A 164 3.95 -3.32 -12.91
C PHE A 164 3.38 -3.53 -14.32
N LYS A 165 3.14 -4.79 -14.73
CA LYS A 165 2.45 -5.10 -16.00
C LYS A 165 1.06 -4.46 -16.10
N VAL A 166 0.42 -4.16 -14.97
CA VAL A 166 -0.85 -3.41 -14.96
C VAL A 166 -0.62 -1.98 -15.46
N VAL A 167 0.50 -1.36 -15.09
CA VAL A 167 0.89 -0.02 -15.54
C VAL A 167 1.19 -0.01 -17.04
N THR A 168 1.98 -0.99 -17.49
CA THR A 168 2.31 -1.15 -18.91
C THR A 168 1.08 -1.45 -19.74
N ALA A 169 0.16 -2.30 -19.26
CA ALA A 169 -1.10 -2.59 -19.91
C ALA A 169 -2.01 -1.36 -20.02
N ALA A 170 -2.09 -0.55 -18.96
CA ALA A 170 -2.81 0.72 -18.95
C ALA A 170 -2.28 1.66 -20.04
N ALA A 171 -0.96 1.85 -20.09
CA ALA A 171 -0.30 2.67 -21.10
C ALA A 171 -0.53 2.15 -22.52
N ALA A 172 -0.44 0.83 -22.70
CA ALA A 172 -0.66 0.19 -23.99
C ALA A 172 -2.11 0.28 -24.48
N LEU A 173 -3.09 0.19 -23.59
CA LEU A 173 -4.50 0.39 -23.89
C LEU A 173 -4.80 1.82 -24.37
N GLU A 174 -4.10 2.82 -23.84
CA GLU A 174 -4.25 4.21 -24.27
C GLU A 174 -3.50 4.54 -25.58
N GLU A 175 -2.37 3.86 -25.86
CA GLU A 175 -1.44 4.25 -26.93
C GLU A 175 -1.46 3.34 -28.17
N LEU A 176 -1.88 2.08 -28.01
CA LEU A 176 -1.81 1.09 -29.09
C LEU A 176 -3.21 0.70 -29.56
N PRO A 177 -3.71 1.32 -30.63
CA PRO A 177 -5.03 1.00 -31.16
C PRO A 177 -5.17 -0.48 -31.51
N GLY A 178 -6.24 -1.12 -31.04
CA GLY A 178 -6.50 -2.54 -31.35
C GLY A 178 -5.67 -3.55 -30.55
N ILE A 179 -4.94 -3.15 -29.52
CA ILE A 179 -4.12 -4.06 -28.71
C ILE A 179 -4.89 -5.27 -28.18
N ARG A 180 -6.17 -5.13 -27.83
CA ARG A 180 -7.02 -6.24 -27.37
C ARG A 180 -7.22 -7.35 -28.41
N GLN A 181 -7.04 -7.06 -29.70
CA GLN A 181 -7.12 -8.02 -30.80
C GLN A 181 -5.76 -8.61 -31.17
N MET A 182 -4.67 -8.08 -30.60
CA MET A 182 -3.32 -8.54 -30.90
C MET A 182 -3.01 -9.86 -30.18
N THR A 183 -2.11 -10.63 -30.79
CA THR A 183 -1.56 -11.84 -30.23
C THR A 183 -0.03 -11.79 -30.24
N TYR A 184 0.59 -12.39 -29.25
CA TYR A 184 2.03 -12.39 -29.04
C TYR A 184 2.55 -13.82 -28.95
N THR A 185 3.74 -14.08 -29.49
CA THR A 185 4.35 -15.41 -29.46
C THR A 185 5.40 -15.48 -28.36
N CYS A 186 5.24 -16.43 -27.46
CA CYS A 186 6.19 -16.72 -26.39
C CYS A 186 6.79 -18.11 -26.56
N THR A 187 8.05 -18.17 -26.93
CA THR A 187 8.85 -19.42 -27.02
C THR A 187 9.66 -19.70 -25.73
N GLY A 188 9.40 -18.94 -24.67
CA GLY A 188 10.17 -18.94 -23.43
C GLY A 188 11.23 -17.85 -23.38
N THR A 189 11.58 -17.26 -24.52
CA THR A 189 12.60 -16.20 -24.65
C THR A 189 12.21 -15.21 -25.73
N HIS A 190 12.41 -13.92 -25.48
CA HIS A 190 12.35 -12.84 -26.47
C HIS A 190 13.72 -12.15 -26.53
N SER A 191 14.40 -12.27 -27.69
CA SER A 191 15.83 -11.93 -27.85
C SER A 191 16.05 -10.49 -28.32
N TYR A 192 17.08 -9.87 -27.81
CA TYR A 192 17.60 -8.55 -28.18
C TYR A 192 19.09 -8.64 -28.55
N GLY A 193 19.44 -9.50 -29.49
CA GLY A 193 20.82 -9.82 -29.82
C GLY A 193 21.45 -10.81 -28.82
N VAL A 194 22.40 -10.35 -28.02
CA VAL A 194 23.05 -11.17 -26.98
C VAL A 194 22.23 -11.20 -25.68
N ASP A 195 21.34 -10.24 -25.48
CA ASP A 195 20.47 -10.12 -24.33
C ASP A 195 19.08 -10.67 -24.62
N ALA A 196 18.32 -10.99 -23.59
CA ALA A 196 16.96 -11.51 -23.74
C ALA A 196 16.10 -11.25 -22.51
N VAL A 197 14.77 -11.19 -22.74
CA VAL A 197 13.76 -11.33 -21.69
C VAL A 197 13.24 -12.75 -21.69
N THR A 198 13.17 -13.38 -20.51
CA THR A 198 12.80 -14.78 -20.37
C THR A 198 11.52 -14.98 -19.57
N CYS A 199 10.79 -16.04 -19.89
CA CYS A 199 9.70 -16.62 -19.11
C CYS A 199 10.15 -17.91 -18.43
N GLU A 200 9.43 -18.35 -17.42
CA GLU A 200 9.68 -19.65 -16.75
C GLU A 200 9.48 -20.84 -17.74
N TYR A 201 8.55 -20.68 -18.69
CA TYR A 201 8.27 -21.66 -19.75
C TYR A 201 7.69 -20.96 -20.98
N ALA A 202 7.64 -21.67 -22.11
CA ALA A 202 7.01 -21.18 -23.32
C ALA A 202 5.47 -21.18 -23.19
N HIS A 203 4.84 -20.02 -23.38
CA HIS A 203 3.38 -19.86 -23.30
C HIS A 203 2.67 -20.09 -24.65
N GLY A 204 3.43 -20.24 -25.76
CA GLY A 204 2.88 -20.31 -27.10
C GLY A 204 2.33 -18.96 -27.58
N THR A 205 1.29 -18.99 -28.40
CA THR A 205 0.60 -17.78 -28.84
C THR A 205 -0.44 -17.37 -27.78
N VAL A 206 -0.32 -16.17 -27.28
CA VAL A 206 -1.21 -15.61 -26.23
C VAL A 206 -1.86 -14.31 -26.72
N SER A 207 -3.10 -14.08 -26.38
CA SER A 207 -3.76 -12.78 -26.50
C SER A 207 -3.18 -11.77 -25.50
N PHE A 208 -3.50 -10.50 -25.64
CA PHE A 208 -3.14 -9.48 -24.66
C PHE A 208 -3.65 -9.81 -23.26
N GLU A 209 -4.89 -10.26 -23.16
CA GLU A 209 -5.52 -10.67 -21.88
C GLU A 209 -4.86 -11.94 -21.30
N ASP A 210 -4.56 -12.93 -22.15
CA ASP A 210 -3.83 -14.12 -21.72
C ASP A 210 -2.39 -13.80 -21.28
N ALA A 211 -1.73 -12.88 -21.95
CA ALA A 211 -0.40 -12.40 -21.55
C ALA A 211 -0.40 -11.82 -20.13
N MET A 212 -1.44 -11.05 -19.76
CA MET A 212 -1.63 -10.54 -18.41
C MET A 212 -1.89 -11.68 -17.42
N THR A 213 -2.80 -12.60 -17.76
CA THR A 213 -3.21 -13.73 -16.92
C THR A 213 -2.06 -14.70 -16.67
N GLN A 214 -1.31 -15.05 -17.73
CA GLN A 214 -0.12 -15.91 -17.65
C GLN A 214 1.10 -15.16 -17.10
N SER A 215 1.00 -13.84 -16.94
CA SER A 215 2.13 -12.99 -16.56
C SER A 215 3.33 -13.14 -17.52
N CYS A 216 3.07 -13.25 -18.82
CA CYS A 216 4.07 -13.58 -19.84
C CYS A 216 5.06 -12.43 -20.06
N ASN A 217 6.32 -12.62 -19.67
CA ASN A 217 7.37 -11.61 -19.85
C ASN A 217 7.64 -11.34 -21.34
N CYS A 218 7.70 -12.42 -22.17
CA CYS A 218 7.98 -12.29 -23.59
C CYS A 218 6.90 -11.50 -24.34
N ALA A 219 5.63 -11.66 -24.00
CA ALA A 219 4.56 -10.88 -24.59
C ALA A 219 4.64 -9.40 -24.17
N PHE A 220 4.89 -9.12 -22.88
CA PHE A 220 5.08 -7.75 -22.40
C PHE A 220 6.34 -7.09 -22.95
N ALA A 221 7.40 -7.86 -23.24
CA ALA A 221 8.56 -7.35 -23.97
C ALA A 221 8.20 -6.91 -25.42
N GLN A 222 7.40 -7.71 -26.13
CA GLN A 222 6.89 -7.34 -27.46
C GLN A 222 5.97 -6.11 -27.39
N ILE A 223 5.09 -6.02 -26.38
CA ILE A 223 4.27 -4.83 -26.14
C ILE A 223 5.16 -3.60 -25.90
N MET A 224 6.24 -3.74 -25.16
CA MET A 224 7.20 -2.66 -24.93
C MET A 224 7.98 -2.27 -26.20
N ASP A 225 8.25 -3.20 -27.11
CA ASP A 225 8.83 -2.87 -28.42
C ASP A 225 7.93 -1.96 -29.26
N GLU A 226 6.61 -2.07 -29.10
CA GLU A 226 5.61 -1.23 -29.77
C GLU A 226 5.37 0.08 -29.02
N LEU A 227 5.25 0.04 -27.68
CA LEU A 227 4.97 1.19 -26.82
C LEU A 227 6.17 2.15 -26.73
N GLY A 228 7.35 1.61 -26.48
CA GLY A 228 8.59 2.37 -26.28
C GLY A 228 8.78 2.92 -24.86
N ALA A 229 10.05 3.08 -24.49
CA ALA A 229 10.45 3.54 -23.13
C ALA A 229 9.99 4.96 -22.81
N GLU A 230 9.98 5.85 -23.81
CA GLU A 230 9.58 7.26 -23.64
C GLU A 230 8.11 7.37 -23.23
N LYS A 231 7.22 6.65 -23.94
CA LYS A 231 5.80 6.63 -23.64
C LYS A 231 5.53 6.01 -22.27
N LEU A 232 6.14 4.85 -21.97
CA LEU A 232 6.00 4.26 -20.64
C LEU A 232 6.41 5.25 -19.54
N CYS A 233 7.52 5.97 -19.70
CA CYS A 233 7.97 6.99 -18.76
C CYS A 233 6.92 8.12 -18.59
N ALA A 234 6.31 8.57 -19.70
CA ALA A 234 5.26 9.58 -19.67
C ALA A 234 4.02 9.08 -18.90
N TYR A 235 3.63 7.80 -19.08
CA TYR A 235 2.51 7.20 -18.37
C TYR A 235 2.77 6.97 -16.89
N VAL A 236 3.99 6.57 -16.51
CA VAL A 236 4.39 6.47 -15.10
C VAL A 236 4.20 7.81 -14.38
N LYS A 237 4.57 8.92 -15.04
CA LYS A 237 4.34 10.28 -14.52
C LYS A 237 2.85 10.64 -14.52
N LYS A 238 2.12 10.36 -15.60
CA LYS A 238 0.67 10.59 -15.69
C LYS A 238 -0.09 9.88 -14.57
N TYR A 239 0.29 8.63 -14.25
CA TYR A 239 -0.29 7.84 -13.18
C TYR A 239 0.31 8.17 -11.79
N GLN A 240 1.21 9.15 -11.71
CA GLN A 240 1.83 9.66 -10.49
C GLN A 240 2.59 8.60 -9.67
N LEU A 241 3.08 7.53 -10.29
CA LEU A 241 3.67 6.38 -9.57
C LEU A 241 4.98 6.70 -8.86
N THR A 242 5.68 7.74 -9.28
CA THR A 242 6.92 8.23 -8.65
C THR A 242 6.70 9.39 -7.68
N GLU A 243 5.46 9.88 -7.58
CA GLU A 243 5.13 10.99 -6.69
C GLU A 243 4.82 10.51 -5.27
N PRO A 244 5.30 11.17 -4.23
CA PRO A 244 4.90 10.85 -2.86
C PRO A 244 3.41 11.15 -2.64
N VAL A 245 2.75 10.33 -1.83
CA VAL A 245 1.40 10.62 -1.31
C VAL A 245 1.54 11.47 -0.06
N ARG A 246 0.68 12.48 0.09
CA ARG A 246 0.65 13.37 1.26
C ARG A 246 -0.74 13.36 1.89
N PHE A 247 -0.80 13.04 3.16
CA PHE A 247 -2.03 13.05 3.98
C PHE A 247 -1.68 13.11 5.48
N ASP A 248 -2.47 13.76 6.29
CA ASP A 248 -2.38 13.77 7.76
C ASP A 248 -0.96 14.03 8.30
N GLY A 249 -0.21 14.93 7.65
CA GLY A 249 1.20 15.19 7.96
C GLY A 249 2.18 14.11 7.48
N VAL A 250 1.68 13.02 6.93
CA VAL A 250 2.49 11.98 6.28
C VAL A 250 2.96 12.46 4.91
N THR A 251 4.20 12.15 4.57
CA THR A 251 4.73 12.17 3.20
C THR A 251 5.40 10.82 2.95
N THR A 252 4.89 10.05 2.00
CA THR A 252 5.49 8.74 1.69
C THR A 252 6.82 8.87 0.97
N ALA A 253 7.59 7.79 0.92
CA ALA A 253 8.72 7.70 -0.01
C ALA A 253 8.23 7.86 -1.45
N ALA A 254 9.03 8.50 -2.28
CA ALA A 254 8.83 8.59 -3.71
C ALA A 254 9.27 7.30 -4.41
N GLY A 255 8.53 6.86 -5.41
CA GLY A 255 9.00 5.81 -6.31
C GLY A 255 10.18 6.26 -7.16
N ASN A 256 10.81 5.33 -7.85
CA ASN A 256 11.85 5.63 -8.83
C ASN A 256 11.49 4.99 -10.17
N PHE A 257 11.58 5.75 -11.24
CA PHE A 257 11.43 5.28 -12.60
C PHE A 257 12.29 6.14 -13.53
N GLN A 258 13.17 5.49 -14.29
CA GLN A 258 14.03 6.16 -15.25
C GLN A 258 13.76 5.62 -16.65
N GLN A 259 13.80 6.49 -17.65
CA GLN A 259 13.68 6.06 -19.03
C GLN A 259 14.86 5.13 -19.38
N ALA A 260 14.52 3.91 -19.74
CA ALA A 260 15.51 2.90 -20.09
C ALA A 260 16.27 3.29 -21.38
N PRO A 261 17.60 3.16 -21.40
CA PRO A 261 18.43 3.60 -22.53
C PRO A 261 18.46 2.61 -23.72
N SER A 262 18.10 1.35 -23.49
CA SER A 262 18.08 0.31 -24.52
C SER A 262 16.75 -0.41 -24.59
N ARG A 263 16.48 -1.10 -25.69
CA ARG A 263 15.23 -1.86 -25.89
C ARG A 263 15.07 -3.00 -24.88
N VAL A 264 16.14 -3.71 -24.54
CA VAL A 264 16.07 -4.80 -23.56
C VAL A 264 15.81 -4.27 -22.15
N GLU A 265 16.44 -3.16 -21.76
CA GLU A 265 16.18 -2.51 -20.47
C GLU A 265 14.75 -1.96 -20.42
N ALA A 266 14.24 -1.39 -21.54
CA ALA A 266 12.86 -0.97 -21.65
C ALA A 266 11.87 -2.13 -21.48
N ALA A 267 12.20 -3.29 -22.05
CA ALA A 267 11.38 -4.48 -21.89
C ALA A 267 11.39 -4.99 -20.43
N TRP A 268 12.55 -4.98 -19.75
CA TRP A 268 12.65 -5.31 -18.34
C TRP A 268 11.89 -4.29 -17.46
N SER A 269 11.97 -3.01 -17.77
CA SER A 269 11.21 -1.94 -17.10
C SER A 269 9.71 -2.15 -17.29
N GLY A 270 9.23 -2.46 -18.48
CA GLY A 270 7.82 -2.74 -18.74
C GLY A 270 7.23 -3.94 -17.98
N ILE A 271 8.08 -4.81 -17.43
CA ILE A 271 7.65 -5.91 -16.55
C ILE A 271 7.96 -5.65 -15.07
N GLY A 272 8.38 -4.41 -14.74
CA GLY A 272 8.64 -3.96 -13.38
C GLY A 272 9.93 -4.47 -12.77
N GLN A 273 10.93 -4.69 -13.60
CA GLN A 273 12.30 -5.00 -13.23
C GLN A 273 13.21 -3.81 -13.56
N TYR A 274 14.47 -4.00 -13.73
CA TYR A 274 15.44 -2.95 -13.98
C TYR A 274 15.64 -2.08 -12.74
N THR A 275 15.51 -0.75 -12.83
CA THR A 275 15.68 0.21 -11.73
C THR A 275 14.36 0.69 -11.14
N ASP A 276 13.26 0.13 -11.59
CA ASP A 276 11.93 0.58 -11.21
C ASP A 276 11.62 0.26 -9.75
N GLN A 277 11.10 1.24 -9.04
CA GLN A 277 10.71 1.09 -7.64
C GLN A 277 9.40 1.81 -7.39
N VAL A 278 8.50 1.16 -6.68
CA VAL A 278 7.21 1.73 -6.27
C VAL A 278 7.07 1.76 -4.75
N ASN A 279 6.45 2.80 -4.25
CA ASN A 279 6.03 2.86 -2.85
C ASN A 279 4.69 2.12 -2.68
N PRO A 280 4.51 1.27 -1.64
CA PRO A 280 3.29 0.50 -1.44
C PRO A 280 2.02 1.35 -1.34
N CYS A 281 2.04 2.44 -0.58
CA CYS A 281 0.89 3.33 -0.44
C CYS A 281 0.50 3.97 -1.80
N ARG A 282 1.48 4.44 -2.56
CA ARG A 282 1.25 5.01 -3.89
C ARG A 282 0.68 3.97 -4.84
N TYR A 283 1.24 2.75 -4.85
CA TYR A 283 0.77 1.70 -5.73
C TYR A 283 -0.65 1.21 -5.37
N MET A 284 -0.96 1.10 -4.08
CA MET A 284 -2.32 0.82 -3.60
C MET A 284 -3.32 1.90 -4.04
N THR A 285 -2.92 3.18 -3.97
CA THR A 285 -3.74 4.31 -4.44
C THR A 285 -3.99 4.24 -5.95
N PHE A 286 -3.01 3.79 -6.74
CA PHE A 286 -3.17 3.54 -8.17
C PHE A 286 -4.16 2.38 -8.45
N MET A 287 -4.13 1.31 -7.65
CA MET A 287 -5.13 0.24 -7.73
C MET A 287 -6.54 0.78 -7.43
N GLY A 288 -6.67 1.63 -6.40
CA GLY A 288 -7.94 2.31 -6.11
C GLY A 288 -8.42 3.21 -7.25
N ALA A 289 -7.50 3.85 -7.98
CA ALA A 289 -7.88 4.63 -9.17
C ALA A 289 -8.47 3.75 -10.28
N ILE A 290 -7.90 2.56 -10.53
CA ILE A 290 -8.46 1.61 -11.49
C ILE A 290 -9.85 1.16 -11.04
N ALA A 291 -10.01 0.80 -9.76
CA ALA A 291 -11.30 0.41 -9.19
C ALA A 291 -12.37 1.52 -9.31
N ASN A 292 -11.95 2.77 -9.23
CA ASN A 292 -12.81 3.95 -9.25
C ASN A 292 -12.84 4.65 -10.62
N GLY A 293 -12.73 3.88 -11.69
CA GLY A 293 -12.89 4.36 -13.08
C GLY A 293 -11.85 5.40 -13.51
N GLY A 294 -10.63 5.31 -12.99
CA GLY A 294 -9.51 6.18 -13.34
C GLY A 294 -9.33 7.41 -12.45
N VAL A 295 -10.05 7.51 -11.34
CA VAL A 295 -9.93 8.60 -10.35
C VAL A 295 -9.46 8.04 -9.02
N ALA A 296 -8.28 8.45 -8.55
CA ALA A 296 -7.81 8.04 -7.23
C ALA A 296 -8.47 8.86 -6.12
N THR A 297 -8.87 8.21 -5.04
CA THR A 297 -9.14 8.87 -3.77
C THR A 297 -7.89 8.77 -2.91
N LEU A 298 -7.39 9.92 -2.44
CA LEU A 298 -6.18 9.96 -1.63
C LEU A 298 -6.44 9.31 -0.26
N PRO A 299 -5.53 8.47 0.22
CA PRO A 299 -5.67 7.84 1.53
C PRO A 299 -5.59 8.87 2.66
N HIS A 300 -6.25 8.58 3.77
CA HIS A 300 -6.08 9.28 5.04
C HIS A 300 -6.23 8.29 6.21
N VAL A 301 -5.65 8.64 7.36
CA VAL A 301 -5.60 7.78 8.55
C VAL A 301 -6.27 8.43 9.76
N VAL A 302 -6.57 9.73 9.69
CA VAL A 302 -7.32 10.43 10.72
C VAL A 302 -8.74 10.69 10.23
N ARG A 303 -9.73 10.20 10.98
CA ARG A 303 -11.15 10.38 10.69
C ARG A 303 -11.66 11.72 11.20
N GLN A 304 -11.40 11.98 12.49
CA GLN A 304 -11.76 13.26 13.11
C GLN A 304 -10.86 13.56 14.31
N VAL A 305 -10.82 14.83 14.68
CA VAL A 305 -10.20 15.28 15.91
C VAL A 305 -11.22 16.11 16.68
N THR A 306 -11.29 15.87 17.99
CA THR A 306 -12.15 16.66 18.90
C THR A 306 -11.33 17.26 20.03
N SER A 307 -11.80 18.37 20.57
CA SER A 307 -11.32 18.95 21.81
C SER A 307 -12.53 19.15 22.74
N GLY A 308 -12.65 18.33 23.76
CA GLY A 308 -13.90 18.19 24.52
C GLY A 308 -15.05 17.75 23.61
N SER A 309 -16.15 18.49 23.62
CA SER A 309 -17.30 18.22 22.76
C SER A 309 -17.22 18.85 21.35
N LYS A 310 -16.17 19.62 21.06
CA LYS A 310 -16.02 20.33 19.79
C LYS A 310 -15.23 19.50 18.80
N VAL A 311 -15.81 19.25 17.61
CA VAL A 311 -15.06 18.73 16.45
C VAL A 311 -14.19 19.86 15.90
N THR A 312 -12.86 19.66 15.91
CA THR A 312 -11.86 20.62 15.45
C THR A 312 -11.30 20.26 14.07
N TYR A 313 -11.41 19.00 13.69
CA TYR A 313 -11.10 18.49 12.35
C TYR A 313 -12.01 17.32 12.00
N MET A 314 -12.40 17.22 10.75
CA MET A 314 -13.10 16.07 10.18
C MET A 314 -12.58 15.84 8.75
N ALA A 315 -12.15 14.62 8.48
CA ALA A 315 -11.64 14.23 7.17
C ALA A 315 -12.75 14.31 6.11
N GLN A 316 -12.32 14.62 4.90
CA GLN A 316 -13.16 14.57 3.70
C GLN A 316 -12.43 13.84 2.61
N ALA A 317 -13.14 13.03 1.83
CA ALA A 317 -12.59 12.34 0.69
C ALA A 317 -12.01 13.37 -0.31
N THR A 318 -10.73 13.21 -0.62
CA THR A 318 -10.02 14.05 -1.58
C THR A 318 -9.66 13.21 -2.79
N THR A 319 -10.08 13.63 -3.98
CA THR A 319 -9.83 12.88 -5.22
C THR A 319 -8.81 13.61 -6.10
N THR A 320 -8.09 12.84 -6.89
CA THR A 320 -7.24 13.37 -7.97
C THR A 320 -8.09 13.78 -9.17
N GLN A 321 -7.47 14.48 -10.11
CA GLN A 321 -7.99 14.49 -11.48
C GLN A 321 -7.97 13.05 -12.03
N ARG A 322 -8.79 12.80 -13.07
CA ARG A 322 -8.78 11.51 -13.77
C ARG A 322 -7.41 11.23 -14.37
N ILE A 323 -6.76 10.15 -13.95
CA ILE A 323 -5.42 9.76 -14.39
C ILE A 323 -5.45 8.81 -15.61
N MET A 324 -6.57 8.11 -15.83
CA MET A 324 -6.79 7.26 -17.00
C MET A 324 -8.25 7.31 -17.45
N PRO A 325 -8.56 7.04 -18.74
CA PRO A 325 -9.92 6.93 -19.21
C PRO A 325 -10.71 5.83 -18.50
N GLN A 326 -12.02 6.02 -18.32
CA GLN A 326 -12.93 5.04 -17.72
C GLN A 326 -12.83 3.67 -18.42
N GLU A 327 -12.87 3.66 -19.75
CA GLU A 327 -12.79 2.45 -20.56
C GLU A 327 -11.51 1.65 -20.38
N VAL A 328 -10.38 2.32 -20.10
CA VAL A 328 -9.10 1.69 -19.77
C VAL A 328 -9.18 1.04 -18.39
N ALA A 329 -9.74 1.77 -17.42
CA ALA A 329 -9.95 1.24 -16.08
C ALA A 329 -10.86 0.01 -16.09
N ASP A 330 -11.98 0.05 -16.82
CA ASP A 330 -12.93 -1.06 -16.95
C ASP A 330 -12.26 -2.30 -17.58
N THR A 331 -11.46 -2.09 -18.64
CA THR A 331 -10.71 -3.18 -19.29
C THR A 331 -9.70 -3.81 -18.32
N LEU A 332 -8.98 -2.99 -17.53
CA LEU A 332 -8.04 -3.50 -16.53
C LEU A 332 -8.77 -4.28 -15.43
N GLN A 333 -9.96 -3.83 -14.99
CA GLN A 333 -10.78 -4.57 -14.02
C GLN A 333 -11.15 -5.95 -14.56
N GLU A 334 -11.60 -6.05 -15.83
CA GLU A 334 -11.89 -7.33 -16.48
C GLU A 334 -10.67 -8.26 -16.49
N MET A 335 -9.52 -7.75 -16.94
CA MET A 335 -8.27 -8.52 -17.03
C MET A 335 -7.80 -8.98 -15.64
N MET A 336 -7.85 -8.11 -14.64
CA MET A 336 -7.41 -8.44 -13.28
C MET A 336 -8.38 -9.38 -12.56
N ARG A 337 -9.68 -9.30 -12.82
CA ARG A 337 -10.67 -10.29 -12.37
C ARG A 337 -10.36 -11.67 -12.97
N ARG A 338 -10.04 -11.72 -14.26
CA ARG A 338 -9.65 -12.96 -14.93
C ARG A 338 -8.38 -13.58 -14.31
N ASN A 339 -7.41 -12.77 -13.90
CA ASN A 339 -6.23 -13.28 -13.18
C ASN A 339 -6.65 -14.06 -11.92
N VAL A 340 -7.60 -13.54 -11.14
CA VAL A 340 -8.07 -14.19 -9.91
C VAL A 340 -8.79 -15.49 -10.25
N THR A 341 -9.74 -15.47 -11.18
CA THR A 341 -10.51 -16.66 -11.53
C THR A 341 -9.67 -17.77 -12.13
N VAL A 342 -8.63 -17.45 -12.91
CA VAL A 342 -7.82 -18.44 -13.64
C VAL A 342 -6.57 -18.86 -12.88
N LYS A 343 -5.94 -17.96 -12.09
CA LYS A 343 -4.60 -18.20 -11.53
C LYS A 343 -4.54 -18.16 -10.00
N TYR A 344 -5.35 -17.33 -9.35
CA TYR A 344 -5.21 -17.12 -7.91
C TYR A 344 -6.26 -17.85 -7.09
N GLY A 345 -7.35 -18.31 -7.75
CA GLY A 345 -8.48 -18.99 -7.13
C GLY A 345 -9.48 -18.00 -6.53
N ALA A 346 -10.62 -17.84 -7.18
CA ALA A 346 -11.71 -17.00 -6.68
C ALA A 346 -12.27 -17.51 -5.34
N ASP A 347 -12.21 -18.81 -5.10
CA ASP A 347 -12.66 -19.45 -3.85
C ASP A 347 -11.85 -19.02 -2.61
N ASN A 348 -10.66 -18.41 -2.80
CA ASN A 348 -9.90 -17.81 -1.71
C ASN A 348 -10.56 -16.54 -1.15
N PHE A 349 -11.51 -15.94 -1.88
CA PHE A 349 -12.15 -14.67 -1.54
C PHE A 349 -13.67 -14.80 -1.55
N PRO A 350 -14.27 -15.63 -0.68
CA PRO A 350 -15.69 -15.91 -0.70
C PRO A 350 -16.53 -14.65 -0.47
N GLY A 351 -17.50 -14.43 -1.35
CA GLY A 351 -18.41 -13.27 -1.27
C GLY A 351 -17.79 -11.92 -1.67
N MET A 352 -16.62 -11.95 -2.33
CA MET A 352 -15.99 -10.74 -2.89
C MET A 352 -15.50 -10.98 -4.31
N THR A 353 -15.72 -10.02 -5.20
CA THR A 353 -15.20 -10.01 -6.56
C THR A 353 -13.85 -9.31 -6.60
N VAL A 354 -12.78 -10.09 -6.41
CA VAL A 354 -11.42 -9.58 -6.34
C VAL A 354 -10.80 -9.47 -7.73
N CYS A 355 -10.18 -8.35 -8.01
CA CYS A 355 -9.35 -8.05 -9.17
C CYS A 355 -7.91 -7.82 -8.71
N ALA A 356 -6.95 -8.64 -9.18
CA ALA A 356 -5.59 -8.55 -8.65
C ALA A 356 -4.50 -8.96 -9.63
N LYS A 357 -3.26 -8.60 -9.27
CA LYS A 357 -2.03 -9.05 -9.95
C LYS A 357 -0.97 -9.41 -8.92
N SER A 358 -0.32 -10.56 -9.11
CA SER A 358 0.86 -10.94 -8.34
C SER A 358 2.15 -10.42 -8.98
N GLY A 359 3.16 -10.17 -8.16
CA GLY A 359 4.49 -9.79 -8.54
C GLY A 359 5.56 -10.58 -7.80
N THR A 360 6.71 -10.67 -8.44
CA THR A 360 7.94 -11.25 -7.89
C THR A 360 9.06 -10.30 -8.28
N GLY A 361 9.49 -9.47 -7.32
CA GLY A 361 10.51 -8.45 -7.52
C GLY A 361 11.91 -9.02 -7.21
N GLN A 362 12.77 -9.13 -8.20
CA GLN A 362 14.14 -9.62 -8.00
C GLN A 362 14.98 -8.56 -7.28
N VAL A 363 15.62 -8.96 -6.19
CA VAL A 363 16.44 -8.05 -5.35
C VAL A 363 17.95 -8.25 -5.51
N GLY A 364 18.35 -9.21 -6.33
CA GLY A 364 19.74 -9.51 -6.59
C GLY A 364 20.44 -10.28 -5.46
N GLY A 365 21.68 -10.73 -5.73
CA GLY A 365 22.45 -11.56 -4.79
C GLY A 365 21.80 -12.91 -4.51
N ASP A 366 22.11 -13.49 -3.36
CA ASP A 366 21.56 -14.79 -2.91
C ASP A 366 20.19 -14.67 -2.23
N LYS A 367 19.59 -13.47 -2.21
CA LYS A 367 18.29 -13.24 -1.59
C LYS A 367 17.16 -13.75 -2.49
N LYS A 368 16.11 -14.32 -1.86
CA LYS A 368 14.88 -14.60 -2.58
C LYS A 368 14.22 -13.29 -3.01
N SER A 369 13.43 -13.36 -4.08
CA SER A 369 12.65 -12.21 -4.55
C SER A 369 11.64 -11.73 -3.52
N ASN A 370 11.27 -10.46 -3.60
CA ASN A 370 10.12 -9.94 -2.85
C ASN A 370 8.82 -10.45 -3.46
N ALA A 371 7.94 -10.97 -2.62
CA ALA A 371 6.60 -11.39 -3.00
C ALA A 371 5.65 -10.21 -2.92
N MET A 372 4.85 -9.99 -3.96
CA MET A 372 3.88 -8.88 -4.00
C MET A 372 2.53 -9.34 -4.54
N PHE A 373 1.46 -8.75 -4.01
CA PHE A 373 0.10 -8.93 -4.49
C PHE A 373 -0.68 -7.66 -4.27
N SER A 374 -1.31 -7.13 -5.31
CA SER A 374 -2.05 -5.87 -5.21
C SER A 374 -3.27 -5.89 -6.13
N GLY A 375 -4.30 -5.20 -5.70
CA GLY A 375 -5.57 -5.16 -6.42
C GLY A 375 -6.66 -4.45 -5.65
N PHE A 376 -7.90 -4.82 -5.95
CA PHE A 376 -9.11 -4.22 -5.39
C PHE A 376 -10.30 -5.18 -5.47
N VAL A 377 -11.36 -4.84 -4.74
CA VAL A 377 -12.68 -5.48 -4.78
C VAL A 377 -13.63 -4.58 -5.56
N THR A 378 -14.46 -5.15 -6.43
CA THR A 378 -15.39 -4.38 -7.28
C THR A 378 -16.81 -4.30 -6.74
N ASP A 379 -17.14 -5.07 -5.71
CA ASP A 379 -18.47 -5.04 -5.09
C ASP A 379 -18.68 -3.69 -4.40
N GLU A 380 -19.84 -3.09 -4.59
CA GLU A 380 -20.16 -1.75 -4.07
C GLU A 380 -20.17 -1.70 -2.54
N GLU A 381 -20.51 -2.81 -1.90
CA GLU A 381 -20.52 -2.96 -0.44
C GLU A 381 -19.09 -3.01 0.13
N TYR A 382 -18.10 -3.42 -0.68
CA TYR A 382 -16.71 -3.58 -0.25
C TYR A 382 -15.75 -2.82 -1.18
N PRO A 383 -15.80 -1.49 -1.21
CA PRO A 383 -14.95 -0.69 -2.11
C PRO A 383 -13.50 -0.64 -1.63
N LEU A 384 -12.84 -1.77 -1.59
CA LEU A 384 -11.52 -1.96 -1.00
C LEU A 384 -10.44 -2.04 -2.08
N ALA A 385 -9.30 -1.37 -1.87
CA ALA A 385 -8.07 -1.68 -2.59
C ALA A 385 -6.96 -2.01 -1.59
N PHE A 386 -6.00 -2.83 -2.04
CA PHE A 386 -5.04 -3.45 -1.15
C PHE A 386 -3.66 -3.64 -1.80
N ILE A 387 -2.67 -3.79 -0.93
CA ILE A 387 -1.32 -4.24 -1.28
C ILE A 387 -0.75 -5.13 -0.18
N VAL A 388 -0.11 -6.21 -0.59
CA VAL A 388 0.74 -7.05 0.27
C VAL A 388 2.12 -7.11 -0.35
N THR A 389 3.15 -6.82 0.44
CA THR A 389 4.55 -6.95 0.05
C THR A 389 5.29 -7.69 1.14
N VAL A 390 5.96 -8.79 0.78
CA VAL A 390 6.75 -9.62 1.69
C VAL A 390 8.18 -9.73 1.17
N GLU A 391 9.13 -9.28 2.00
CA GLU A 391 10.55 -9.25 1.63
C GLU A 391 11.15 -10.66 1.61
N ASN A 392 11.96 -10.95 0.57
CA ASN A 392 12.73 -12.20 0.43
C ASN A 392 11.88 -13.49 0.55
N ALA A 393 10.63 -13.47 0.12
CA ALA A 393 9.68 -14.57 0.30
C ALA A 393 9.43 -15.42 -0.96
N GLY A 394 9.89 -14.96 -2.13
CA GLY A 394 9.75 -15.68 -3.38
C GLY A 394 8.49 -15.31 -4.19
N TYR A 395 7.65 -16.27 -4.51
CA TYR A 395 6.51 -16.07 -5.42
C TYR A 395 5.33 -15.38 -4.77
N GLY A 396 4.93 -14.19 -5.30
CA GLY A 396 3.85 -13.38 -4.77
C GLY A 396 2.52 -14.13 -4.59
N ARG A 397 2.11 -14.94 -5.57
CA ARG A 397 0.83 -15.67 -5.46
C ARG A 397 0.83 -16.72 -4.34
N LEU A 398 1.97 -17.35 -4.05
CA LEU A 398 2.03 -18.42 -3.06
C LEU A 398 2.06 -17.89 -1.63
N VAL A 399 2.68 -16.71 -1.45
CA VAL A 399 2.86 -16.11 -0.12
C VAL A 399 1.74 -15.10 0.18
N CYS A 400 1.45 -14.19 -0.75
CA CYS A 400 0.57 -13.06 -0.46
C CYS A 400 -0.92 -13.38 -0.60
N VAL A 401 -1.32 -14.38 -1.41
CA VAL A 401 -2.76 -14.72 -1.57
C VAL A 401 -3.38 -15.24 -0.28
N PRO A 402 -2.78 -16.22 0.43
CA PRO A 402 -3.33 -16.66 1.73
C PRO A 402 -3.41 -15.51 2.75
N ILE A 403 -2.32 -14.74 2.88
CA ILE A 403 -2.26 -13.58 3.81
C ILE A 403 -3.40 -12.60 3.54
N LEU A 404 -3.64 -12.27 2.27
CA LEU A 404 -4.70 -11.33 1.91
C LEU A 404 -6.09 -11.93 2.09
N ALA A 405 -6.27 -13.22 1.83
CA ALA A 405 -7.55 -13.89 1.96
C ALA A 405 -8.11 -13.78 3.39
N ASP A 406 -7.27 -14.02 4.39
CA ASP A 406 -7.63 -13.89 5.80
C ASP A 406 -8.05 -12.45 6.14
N VAL A 407 -7.27 -11.47 5.69
CA VAL A 407 -7.56 -10.06 5.97
C VAL A 407 -8.81 -9.55 5.23
N LEU A 408 -9.06 -9.96 3.98
CA LEU A 408 -10.28 -9.57 3.28
C LEU A 408 -11.53 -10.23 3.89
N ALA A 409 -11.44 -11.47 4.39
CA ALA A 409 -12.52 -12.11 5.12
C ALA A 409 -12.86 -11.34 6.42
N ALA A 410 -11.83 -10.88 7.14
CA ALA A 410 -12.02 -10.02 8.30
C ALA A 410 -12.61 -8.65 7.92
N CYS A 411 -12.15 -8.02 6.82
CA CYS A 411 -12.72 -6.77 6.31
C CYS A 411 -14.22 -6.92 5.99
N LYS A 412 -14.58 -8.04 5.35
CA LYS A 412 -15.99 -8.35 5.07
C LYS A 412 -16.81 -8.41 6.36
N THR A 413 -16.31 -9.12 7.36
CA THR A 413 -17.00 -9.26 8.66
C THR A 413 -17.21 -7.91 9.34
N VAL A 414 -16.21 -7.03 9.30
CA VAL A 414 -16.30 -5.69 9.91
C VAL A 414 -17.30 -4.82 9.16
N LEU A 415 -17.25 -4.81 7.82
CA LEU A 415 -18.12 -3.95 7.00
C LEU A 415 -19.57 -4.46 6.97
N ASP A 416 -19.81 -5.77 7.08
CA ASP A 416 -21.16 -6.33 7.21
C ASP A 416 -21.84 -5.95 8.56
N ALA A 417 -21.06 -5.53 9.56
CA ALA A 417 -21.55 -5.14 10.88
C ALA A 417 -21.84 -3.63 11.02
N GLU A 418 -21.39 -2.81 10.06
CA GLU A 418 -21.65 -1.35 10.00
C GLU A 418 -23.01 -1.04 9.39
#